data_0c30393aa7bdf45d2d217a220989e60a
#
_entry.id   0c30393aa7bdf45d2d217a220989e60a
#
_cell.length_a   1.000
_cell.length_b   1.000
_cell.length_c   1.000
_cell.angle_alpha   90.00
_cell.angle_beta   90.00
_cell.angle_gamma   90.00
#
_symmetry.space_group_name_H-M   'P 1'
#
loop_
_entity.id
_entity.type
_entity.pdbx_description
1 polymer ?
#
loop_
_entity_poly.entity_id
_entity_poly.type
_entity_poly.pdbx_seq_one_letter_code
_entity_poly.pdbx_strand_id
1 'polypeptide(L)' 'MWLIRYKDNTLCLIIGAKPVKLQFIWRYPTDAISIELDNHLYPEVQWSDDEPTKVKLVIDK' A
#
# COMPACT_ATOMS: atom_id res chain seq x y z
N MET A 1 -7.38 1.07 -5.75
CA MET A 1 -6.20 1.50 -5.00
C MET A 1 -5.85 0.47 -3.95
N TRP A 2 -4.61 0.46 -3.51
CA TRP A 2 -4.09 -0.54 -2.61
C TRP A 2 -3.25 0.10 -1.53
N LEU A 3 -3.39 -0.39 -0.29
CA LEU A 3 -2.53 0.01 0.82
C LEU A 3 -1.53 -1.10 1.10
N ILE A 4 -0.28 -0.72 1.27
CA ILE A 4 0.79 -1.64 1.64
C ILE A 4 1.61 -1.03 2.77
N ARG A 5 2.22 -1.90 3.58
CA ARG A 5 3.14 -1.49 4.61
C ARG A 5 4.46 -2.21 4.42
N TYR A 6 5.53 -1.44 4.40
CA TYR A 6 6.89 -1.98 4.29
C TYR A 6 7.38 -2.49 5.64
N LYS A 7 8.46 -3.25 5.60
CA LYS A 7 9.06 -3.84 6.79
C LYS A 7 9.51 -2.80 7.81
N ASP A 8 9.87 -1.61 7.35
CA ASP A 8 10.28 -0.49 8.20
C ASP A 8 9.11 0.34 8.73
N ASN A 9 7.88 -0.15 8.57
CA ASN A 9 6.64 0.50 9.00
C ASN A 9 6.15 1.64 8.09
N THR A 10 6.77 1.87 6.95
CA THR A 10 6.31 2.86 5.98
C THR A 10 5.00 2.41 5.35
N LEU A 11 3.99 3.27 5.36
CA LEU A 11 2.68 3.02 4.77
C LEU A 11 2.58 3.75 3.45
N CYS A 12 2.18 3.05 2.38
CA CYS A 12 2.04 3.64 1.06
C CYS A 12 0.71 3.29 0.43
N LEU A 13 0.17 4.23 -0.36
CA LEU A 13 -0.98 4.03 -1.20
C LEU A 13 -0.50 3.85 -2.64
N ILE A 14 -0.92 2.76 -3.28
CA ILE A 14 -0.54 2.44 -4.65
C ILE A 14 -1.76 2.58 -5.54
N ILE A 15 -1.64 3.37 -6.60
CA ILE A 15 -2.70 3.63 -7.57
C ILE A 15 -2.24 3.15 -8.94
N GLY A 16 -3.10 2.41 -9.62
CA GLY A 16 -2.87 1.99 -11.00
C GLY A 16 -2.60 0.52 -11.20
N ALA A 17 -2.06 -0.17 -10.20
CA ALA A 17 -1.80 -1.59 -10.31
C ALA A 17 -1.75 -2.23 -8.93
N LYS A 18 -2.04 -3.53 -8.87
CA LYS A 18 -1.96 -4.30 -7.64
C LYS A 18 -0.48 -4.58 -7.33
N PRO A 19 0.04 -4.15 -6.17
CA PRO A 19 1.40 -4.48 -5.78
C PRO A 19 1.54 -5.96 -5.42
N VAL A 20 2.74 -6.50 -5.60
CA VAL A 20 3.07 -7.88 -5.28
C VAL A 20 4.11 -7.89 -4.17
N LYS A 21 3.88 -8.67 -3.14
CA LYS A 21 4.83 -8.79 -2.04
C LYS A 21 5.96 -9.74 -2.41
N LEU A 22 7.17 -9.23 -2.30
CA LEU A 22 8.39 -10.02 -2.43
C LEU A 22 8.96 -10.29 -1.04
N GLN A 23 10.11 -10.96 -0.98
CA GLN A 23 10.68 -11.40 0.29
C GLN A 23 10.95 -10.25 1.27
N PHE A 24 11.40 -9.09 0.76
CA PHE A 24 11.77 -7.95 1.61
C PHE A 24 11.09 -6.64 1.23
N ILE A 25 10.36 -6.59 0.12
CA ILE A 25 9.73 -5.36 -0.38
C ILE A 25 8.43 -5.66 -1.10
N TRP A 26 7.68 -4.61 -1.39
CA TRP A 26 6.56 -4.65 -2.31
C TRP A 26 7.03 -4.19 -3.69
N ARG A 27 6.51 -4.82 -4.73
CA ARG A 27 6.83 -4.47 -6.11
C ARG A 27 5.56 -4.07 -6.85
N TYR A 28 5.67 -3.02 -7.66
CA TYR A 28 4.60 -2.54 -8.52
C TYR A 28 5.22 -1.93 -9.77
N PRO A 29 4.44 -1.80 -10.89
CA PRO A 29 4.96 -1.21 -12.13
C PRO A 29 5.40 0.23 -11.94
N THR A 30 6.37 0.66 -12.75
CA THR A 30 6.92 2.02 -12.65
C THR A 30 5.90 3.10 -13.01
N ASP A 31 4.85 2.75 -13.78
CA ASP A 31 3.78 3.67 -14.13
C ASP A 31 2.70 3.79 -13.03
N ALA A 32 2.77 2.96 -12.00
CA ALA A 32 1.89 3.10 -10.85
C ALA A 32 2.30 4.30 -10.00
N ILE A 33 1.31 4.90 -9.34
CA ILE A 33 1.54 6.04 -8.46
C ILE A 33 1.69 5.52 -7.03
N SER A 34 2.75 5.93 -6.37
CA SER A 34 3.00 5.61 -4.96
C SER A 34 2.99 6.87 -4.13
N ILE A 35 2.17 6.88 -3.08
CA ILE A 35 2.04 8.01 -2.16
C ILE A 35 2.32 7.50 -0.76
N GLU A 36 3.33 8.09 -0.10
CA GLU A 36 3.61 7.76 1.30
C GLU A 36 2.60 8.46 2.20
N LEU A 37 2.00 7.69 3.11
CA LEU A 37 1.04 8.18 4.08
C LEU A 37 1.65 8.19 5.48
N ASP A 38 0.97 8.88 6.42
CA ASP A 38 1.36 8.83 7.82
C ASP A 38 1.31 7.38 8.30
N ASN A 39 2.40 6.91 8.91
CA ASN A 39 2.51 5.51 9.32
C ASN A 39 1.59 5.14 10.48
N HIS A 40 0.94 6.11 11.12
CA HIS A 40 -0.06 5.88 12.16
C HIS A 40 -1.45 5.58 11.59
N LEU A 41 -1.67 5.86 10.30
CA LEU A 41 -2.93 5.56 9.64
C LEU A 41 -3.02 4.07 9.35
N TYR A 42 -4.25 3.55 9.31
CA TYR A 42 -4.54 2.16 8.91
C TYR A 42 -3.66 1.14 9.64
N PRO A 43 -3.74 1.06 10.98
CA PRO A 43 -2.90 0.13 11.73
C PRO A 43 -3.17 -1.34 11.39
N GLU A 44 -4.33 -1.65 10.80
CA GLU A 44 -4.67 -2.99 10.34
C GLU A 44 -3.86 -3.45 9.14
N VAL A 45 -3.24 -2.51 8.40
CA VAL A 45 -2.36 -2.83 7.28
C VAL A 45 -0.96 -3.05 7.83
N GLN A 46 -0.44 -4.28 7.70
CA GLN A 46 0.83 -4.68 8.32
C GLN A 46 1.77 -5.30 7.29
N TRP A 47 3.06 -5.25 7.58
CA TRP A 47 4.07 -5.90 6.74
C TRP A 47 3.84 -7.41 6.65
N SER A 48 3.30 -8.03 7.71
CA SER A 48 3.03 -9.47 7.74
C SER A 48 1.89 -9.89 6.81
N ASP A 49 1.14 -8.94 6.23
CA ASP A 49 0.08 -9.26 5.29
C ASP A 49 0.69 -9.79 3.99
N ASP A 50 0.18 -10.93 3.50
CA ASP A 50 0.65 -11.53 2.24
C ASP A 50 0.08 -10.82 1.02
N GLU A 51 -1.03 -10.11 1.19
CA GLU A 51 -1.74 -9.43 0.12
C GLU A 51 -1.90 -7.95 0.45
N PRO A 52 -1.90 -7.07 -0.57
CA PRO A 52 -2.19 -5.68 -0.33
C PRO A 52 -3.66 -5.49 0.04
N THR A 53 -3.95 -4.46 0.82
CA THR A 53 -5.31 -4.14 1.22
C THR A 53 -5.98 -3.29 0.14
N LYS A 54 -7.07 -3.79 -0.42
CA LYS A 54 -7.82 -3.05 -1.43
C LYS A 54 -8.63 -1.94 -0.78
N VAL A 55 -8.52 -0.74 -1.33
CA VAL A 55 -9.26 0.43 -0.85
C VAL A 55 -9.96 1.12 -2.02
N LYS A 56 -11.03 1.81 -1.70
CA LYS A 56 -11.75 2.63 -2.67
C LYS A 56 -11.57 4.09 -2.36
N LEU A 57 -11.42 4.89 -3.41
CA LEU A 57 -11.47 6.33 -3.25
C LEU A 57 -12.94 6.73 -3.13
N VAL A 58 -13.34 7.24 -1.98
CA VAL A 58 -14.66 7.80 -1.77
C VAL A 58 -14.52 9.31 -1.83
N ILE A 59 -15.15 9.91 -2.82
CA ILE A 59 -15.20 11.36 -2.91
C ILE A 59 -16.47 11.80 -2.19
N ASP A 60 -16.27 12.43 -1.05
CA ASP A 60 -17.34 12.98 -0.26
C ASP A 60 -17.58 14.42 -0.71
N LYS A 61 -18.75 14.66 -1.20
CA LYS A 61 -19.11 16.00 -1.68
C LYS A 61 -19.90 16.74 -0.62
#